data_f3cc1d9d3403d0f13258f63810a1d1c9
#
_entry.id   f3cc1d9d3403d0f13258f63810a1d1c9
#
_cell.length_a   1.000
_cell.length_b   1.000
_cell.length_c   1.000
_cell.angle_alpha   90.00
_cell.angle_beta   90.00
_cell.angle_gamma   90.00
#
_symmetry.space_group_name_H-M   'P 1'
#
loop_
_entity.id
_entity.type
_entity.pdbx_description
1 polymer ?
#
loop_
_entity_poly.entity_id
_entity_poly.type
_entity_poly.pdbx_seq_one_letter_code
_entity_poly.pdbx_strand_id
1 'polypeptide(L)'
;MGRVSEIVKHLIIINVIFFIASIVLGDFMYDLFAMHYPKNPDFIIWQPLTHMFMHGDTTHILFNMFGLWMFGTPLEQMWGKQKFIFYYLSAGLGAVLIQTLVYHYDVISVTQILLDNGLTKLDVNSFYETGRLNTSVIQSVGEERLYSGIQSFKAVMVGASGALYGILVGFAMLFPNVQLMLLFPPIPIKAKFLVPLLILF
;
A
#
# COMPACT_ATOMS: atom_id res chain seq x y z
N MET A 1 11.18 0.18 27.38
CA MET A 1 11.25 0.39 25.92
C MET A 1 12.61 0.99 25.60
N GLY A 2 13.37 0.36 24.68
CA GLY A 2 14.70 0.83 24.28
C GLY A 2 14.65 2.11 23.44
N ARG A 3 15.82 2.73 23.22
CA ARG A 3 16.00 3.85 22.30
C ARG A 3 15.62 3.41 20.88
N VAL A 4 14.90 4.26 20.12
CA VAL A 4 14.62 4.03 18.69
C VAL A 4 15.94 3.85 17.94
N SER A 5 16.05 2.79 17.13
CA SER A 5 17.24 2.54 16.32
C SER A 5 17.39 3.59 15.20
N GLU A 6 18.56 3.68 14.62
CA GLU A 6 18.94 4.83 13.77
C GLU A 6 18.16 4.89 12.45
N ILE A 7 18.06 3.77 11.72
CA ILE A 7 17.33 3.73 10.43
C ILE A 7 15.84 3.91 10.68
N VAL A 8 15.27 3.21 11.69
CA VAL A 8 13.87 3.38 12.07
C VAL A 8 13.55 4.85 12.38
N LYS A 9 14.43 5.53 13.13
CA LYS A 9 14.26 6.96 13.42
C LYS A 9 14.24 7.81 12.13
N HIS A 10 15.17 7.58 11.20
CA HIS A 10 15.20 8.31 9.95
C HIS A 10 13.95 8.04 9.08
N LEU A 11 13.51 6.78 9.00
CA LEU A 11 12.28 6.45 8.29
C LEU A 11 11.06 7.17 8.90
N ILE A 12 10.93 7.18 10.22
CA ILE A 12 9.85 7.92 10.90
C ILE A 12 9.91 9.41 10.56
N ILE A 13 11.09 10.04 10.64
CA ILE A 13 11.26 11.46 10.33
C ILE A 13 10.85 11.75 8.88
N ILE A 14 11.31 10.96 7.92
CA ILE A 14 10.97 11.14 6.50
C ILE A 14 9.44 11.03 6.30
N ASN A 15 8.80 10.02 6.88
CA ASN A 15 7.35 9.85 6.80
C ASN A 15 6.59 11.04 7.38
N VAL A 16 7.03 11.57 8.53
CA VAL A 16 6.41 12.76 9.15
C VAL A 16 6.60 14.00 8.27
N ILE A 17 7.77 14.18 7.66
CA ILE A 17 8.02 15.30 6.73
C ILE A 17 7.09 15.20 5.52
N PHE A 18 6.98 14.02 4.89
CA PHE A 18 6.06 13.80 3.75
C PHE A 18 4.61 14.05 4.14
N PHE A 19 4.19 13.60 5.33
CA PHE A 19 2.84 13.80 5.83
C PHE A 19 2.52 15.28 6.06
N ILE A 20 3.44 16.03 6.68
CA ILE A 20 3.27 17.49 6.85
C ILE A 20 3.22 18.18 5.49
N ALA A 21 4.09 17.79 4.55
CA ALA A 21 4.08 18.34 3.20
C ALA A 21 2.75 18.04 2.48
N SER A 22 2.16 16.84 2.65
CA SER A 22 0.86 16.51 2.05
C SER A 22 -0.30 17.32 2.64
N ILE A 23 -0.24 17.68 3.93
CA ILE A 23 -1.23 18.57 4.53
C ILE A 23 -1.13 19.99 3.94
N VAL A 24 0.10 20.48 3.69
CA VAL A 24 0.33 21.85 3.20
C VAL A 24 0.11 22.00 1.70
N LEU A 25 0.55 21.01 0.91
CA LEU A 25 0.56 21.06 -0.55
C LEU A 25 -0.59 20.27 -1.21
N GLY A 26 -1.36 19.52 -0.41
CA GLY A 26 -2.56 18.82 -0.88
C GLY A 26 -2.29 17.85 -2.04
N ASP A 27 -3.16 17.94 -3.06
CA ASP A 27 -3.17 17.04 -4.22
C ASP A 27 -1.82 16.97 -4.95
N PHE A 28 -1.07 18.08 -4.98
CA PHE A 28 0.26 18.10 -5.59
C PHE A 28 1.20 17.01 -5.06
N MET A 29 1.16 16.73 -3.76
CA MET A 29 1.96 15.67 -3.16
C MET A 29 1.47 14.28 -3.59
N TYR A 30 0.15 14.09 -3.70
CA TYR A 30 -0.42 12.81 -4.14
C TYR A 30 -0.12 12.54 -5.61
N ASP A 31 -0.29 13.53 -6.49
CA ASP A 31 0.01 13.40 -7.92
C ASP A 31 1.49 13.04 -8.15
N LEU A 32 2.39 13.64 -7.35
CA LEU A 32 3.81 13.48 -7.57
C LEU A 32 4.39 12.21 -6.91
N PHE A 33 3.91 11.80 -5.74
CA PHE A 33 4.57 10.80 -4.90
C PHE A 33 3.73 9.58 -4.55
N ALA A 34 2.39 9.63 -4.65
CA ALA A 34 1.56 8.46 -4.47
C ALA A 34 1.67 7.51 -5.67
N MET A 35 1.51 6.21 -5.46
CA MET A 35 1.59 5.24 -6.54
C MET A 35 0.29 5.18 -7.31
N HIS A 36 0.34 5.48 -8.60
CA HIS A 36 -0.73 5.31 -9.57
C HIS A 36 -0.55 4.02 -10.37
N TYR A 37 -1.64 3.52 -10.95
CA TYR A 37 -1.55 2.36 -11.85
C TYR A 37 -0.67 2.69 -13.06
N PRO A 38 0.26 1.81 -13.52
CA PRO A 38 1.27 2.14 -14.52
C PRO A 38 0.76 2.58 -15.90
N LYS A 39 -0.51 2.33 -16.24
CA LYS A 39 -1.14 2.84 -17.47
C LYS A 39 -2.00 4.08 -17.24
N ASN A 40 -2.10 4.55 -16.01
CA ASN A 40 -2.73 5.83 -15.70
C ASN A 40 -1.79 6.97 -16.13
N PRO A 41 -2.28 8.06 -16.76
CA PRO A 41 -1.46 9.21 -17.14
C PRO A 41 -0.66 9.84 -15.99
N ASP A 42 -1.15 9.73 -14.76
CA ASP A 42 -0.53 10.31 -13.56
C ASP A 42 0.60 9.43 -12.99
N PHE A 43 0.89 8.27 -13.61
CA PHE A 43 1.98 7.41 -13.16
C PHE A 43 3.36 8.01 -13.48
N ILE A 44 4.22 8.03 -12.45
CA ILE A 44 5.61 8.47 -12.57
C ILE A 44 6.55 7.38 -12.02
N ILE A 45 7.68 7.17 -12.68
CA ILE A 45 8.60 6.03 -12.45
C ILE A 45 9.15 5.92 -11.01
N TRP A 46 9.18 6.97 -10.22
CA TRP A 46 9.64 6.93 -8.82
C TRP A 46 8.54 6.61 -7.81
N GLN A 47 7.25 6.68 -8.21
CA GLN A 47 6.10 6.42 -7.32
C GLN A 47 6.12 5.04 -6.65
N PRO A 48 6.62 3.96 -7.28
CA PRO A 48 6.79 2.66 -6.59
C PRO A 48 7.65 2.71 -5.32
N LEU A 49 8.53 3.70 -5.20
CA LEU A 49 9.34 3.91 -4.01
C LEU A 49 8.74 4.98 -3.08
N THR A 50 8.31 6.10 -3.65
CA THR A 50 7.93 7.29 -2.87
C THR A 50 6.59 7.13 -2.15
N HIS A 51 5.66 6.31 -2.68
CA HIS A 51 4.37 6.05 -2.04
C HIS A 51 4.52 5.48 -0.62
N MET A 52 5.63 4.79 -0.33
CA MET A 52 5.93 4.24 0.99
C MET A 52 6.05 5.31 2.08
N PHE A 53 6.26 6.57 1.70
CA PHE A 53 6.39 7.71 2.61
C PHE A 53 5.14 8.58 2.66
N MET A 54 4.17 8.35 1.77
CA MET A 54 2.90 9.06 1.75
C MET A 54 1.90 8.44 2.72
N HIS A 55 1.02 9.26 3.33
CA HIS A 55 -0.05 8.77 4.23
C HIS A 55 -1.33 9.55 4.00
N GLY A 56 -2.47 8.83 3.97
CA GLY A 56 -3.76 9.41 3.67
C GLY A 56 -4.38 10.21 4.83
N ASP A 57 -4.09 9.82 6.07
CA ASP A 57 -4.65 10.45 7.26
C ASP A 57 -3.77 10.28 8.50
N THR A 58 -4.11 11.00 9.57
CA THR A 58 -3.37 11.00 10.84
C THR A 58 -3.37 9.62 11.52
N THR A 59 -4.46 8.87 11.44
CA THR A 59 -4.56 7.54 12.04
C THR A 59 -3.64 6.57 11.30
N HIS A 60 -3.63 6.67 9.98
CA HIS A 60 -2.78 5.85 9.11
C HIS A 60 -1.29 6.04 9.43
N ILE A 61 -0.80 7.28 9.45
CA ILE A 61 0.62 7.52 9.79
C ILE A 61 0.94 7.12 11.23
N LEU A 62 0.05 7.40 12.19
CA LEU A 62 0.27 7.06 13.60
C LEU A 62 0.50 5.55 13.79
N PHE A 63 -0.39 4.72 13.24
CA PHE A 63 -0.25 3.27 13.36
C PHE A 63 0.95 2.72 12.60
N ASN A 64 1.26 3.25 11.42
CA ASN A 64 2.45 2.86 10.67
C ASN A 64 3.73 3.20 11.43
N MET A 65 3.86 4.41 11.95
CA MET A 65 5.06 4.82 12.69
C MET A 65 5.19 4.12 14.03
N PHE A 66 4.08 3.87 14.71
CA PHE A 66 4.08 3.08 15.93
C PHE A 66 4.52 1.64 15.68
N GLY A 67 3.97 0.99 14.65
CA GLY A 67 4.37 -0.36 14.24
C GLY A 67 5.83 -0.43 13.80
N LEU A 68 6.29 0.54 13.00
CA LEU A 68 7.67 0.64 12.56
C LEU A 68 8.64 0.79 13.74
N TRP A 69 8.30 1.62 14.72
CA TRP A 69 9.08 1.77 15.93
C TRP A 69 9.12 0.49 16.76
N MET A 70 7.96 -0.10 17.03
CA MET A 70 7.80 -1.24 17.93
C MET A 70 8.44 -2.52 17.37
N PHE A 71 8.25 -2.79 16.09
CA PHE A 71 8.74 -4.01 15.45
C PHE A 71 10.03 -3.81 14.65
N GLY A 72 10.23 -2.66 14.06
CA GLY A 72 11.42 -2.37 13.27
C GLY A 72 12.68 -2.19 14.12
N THR A 73 12.56 -1.54 15.28
CA THR A 73 13.72 -1.32 16.17
C THR A 73 14.42 -2.64 16.59
N PRO A 74 13.72 -3.66 17.09
CA PRO A 74 14.36 -4.94 17.41
C PRO A 74 14.99 -5.64 16.19
N LEU A 75 14.36 -5.54 15.02
CA LEU A 75 14.91 -6.12 13.79
C LEU A 75 16.19 -5.41 13.34
N GLU A 76 16.21 -4.07 13.34
CA GLU A 76 17.41 -3.30 13.01
C GLU A 76 18.55 -3.62 13.98
N GLN A 77 18.27 -3.74 15.28
CA GLN A 77 19.27 -4.11 16.28
C GLN A 77 19.87 -5.50 16.05
N MET A 78 19.06 -6.45 15.57
CA MET A 78 19.54 -7.81 15.29
C MET A 78 20.23 -7.95 13.94
N TRP A 79 19.70 -7.33 12.90
CA TRP A 79 20.21 -7.52 11.53
C TRP A 79 21.28 -6.49 11.15
N GLY A 80 21.32 -5.37 11.85
CA GLY A 80 22.10 -4.20 11.48
C GLY A 80 21.42 -3.35 10.40
N LYS A 81 21.89 -2.12 10.25
CA LYS A 81 21.29 -1.07 9.41
C LYS A 81 21.08 -1.50 7.96
N GLN A 82 22.12 -2.07 7.32
CA GLN A 82 22.07 -2.39 5.89
C GLN A 82 21.04 -3.47 5.55
N LYS A 83 21.00 -4.55 6.34
CA LYS A 83 20.03 -5.63 6.12
C LYS A 83 18.62 -5.17 6.42
N PHE A 84 18.45 -4.35 7.46
CA PHE A 84 17.13 -3.82 7.82
C PHE A 84 16.55 -2.92 6.72
N ILE A 85 17.32 -1.93 6.22
CA ILE A 85 16.83 -1.04 5.15
C ILE A 85 16.57 -1.80 3.86
N PHE A 86 17.44 -2.76 3.50
CA PHE A 86 17.22 -3.61 2.33
C PHE A 86 15.92 -4.41 2.46
N TYR A 87 15.68 -5.02 3.62
CA TYR A 87 14.46 -5.78 3.87
C TYR A 87 13.21 -4.90 3.84
N TYR A 88 13.26 -3.72 4.50
CA TYR A 88 12.17 -2.75 4.50
C TYR A 88 11.77 -2.34 3.07
N LEU A 89 12.74 -1.91 2.28
CA LEU A 89 12.49 -1.47 0.90
C LEU A 89 12.02 -2.62 0.01
N SER A 90 12.65 -3.80 0.13
CA SER A 90 12.25 -4.98 -0.65
C SER A 90 10.82 -5.42 -0.33
N ALA A 91 10.42 -5.41 0.95
CA ALA A 91 9.05 -5.74 1.36
C ALA A 91 8.03 -4.74 0.81
N GLY A 92 8.31 -3.43 0.89
CA GLY A 92 7.43 -2.40 0.35
C GLY A 92 7.31 -2.48 -1.17
N LEU A 93 8.43 -2.64 -1.88
CA LEU A 93 8.43 -2.81 -3.34
C LEU A 93 7.74 -4.11 -3.77
N GLY A 94 7.92 -5.19 -3.01
CA GLY A 94 7.21 -6.45 -3.25
C GLY A 94 5.69 -6.30 -3.08
N ALA A 95 5.26 -5.61 -2.03
CA ALA A 95 3.84 -5.37 -1.78
C ALA A 95 3.18 -4.54 -2.91
N VAL A 96 3.82 -3.43 -3.33
CA VAL A 96 3.27 -2.61 -4.42
C VAL A 96 3.28 -3.34 -5.75
N LEU A 97 4.27 -4.19 -6.00
CA LEU A 97 4.28 -5.03 -7.21
C LEU A 97 3.09 -5.99 -7.23
N ILE A 98 2.85 -6.72 -6.13
CA ILE A 98 1.72 -7.66 -6.02
C ILE A 98 0.40 -6.90 -6.20
N GLN A 99 0.21 -5.78 -5.52
CA GLN A 99 -1.01 -4.98 -5.65
C GLN A 99 -1.20 -4.45 -7.08
N THR A 100 -0.12 -4.01 -7.73
CA THR A 100 -0.16 -3.56 -9.13
C THR A 100 -0.54 -4.70 -10.07
N LEU A 101 -0.09 -5.94 -9.82
CA LEU A 101 -0.50 -7.11 -10.62
C LEU A 101 -1.99 -7.43 -10.43
N VAL A 102 -2.54 -7.29 -9.23
CA VAL A 102 -3.98 -7.44 -8.97
C VAL A 102 -4.78 -6.40 -9.76
N TYR A 103 -4.41 -5.12 -9.68
CA TYR A 103 -5.05 -4.08 -10.47
C TYR A 103 -4.92 -4.30 -11.98
N HIS A 104 -3.75 -4.78 -12.41
CA HIS A 104 -3.52 -5.10 -13.82
C HIS A 104 -4.47 -6.19 -14.32
N TYR A 105 -4.66 -7.24 -13.52
CA TYR A 105 -5.62 -8.29 -13.84
C TYR A 105 -7.05 -7.76 -13.98
N ASP A 106 -7.51 -6.91 -13.06
CA ASP A 106 -8.83 -6.30 -13.11
C ASP A 106 -9.01 -5.41 -14.35
N VAL A 107 -8.04 -4.53 -14.61
CA VAL A 107 -8.07 -3.61 -15.75
C VAL A 107 -8.08 -4.39 -17.07
N ILE A 108 -7.23 -5.42 -17.24
CA ILE A 108 -7.22 -6.23 -18.46
C ILE A 108 -8.54 -6.98 -18.62
N SER A 109 -9.03 -7.59 -17.57
CA SER A 109 -10.27 -8.37 -17.61
C SER A 109 -11.47 -7.50 -18.00
N VAL A 110 -11.62 -6.31 -17.41
CA VAL A 110 -12.69 -5.38 -17.77
C VAL A 110 -12.49 -4.84 -19.19
N THR A 111 -11.27 -4.52 -19.58
CA THR A 111 -10.94 -4.09 -20.95
C THR A 111 -11.41 -5.14 -21.97
N GLN A 112 -11.09 -6.43 -21.74
CA GLN A 112 -11.47 -7.49 -22.63
C GLN A 112 -13.00 -7.65 -22.73
N ILE A 113 -13.71 -7.61 -21.60
CA ILE A 113 -15.16 -7.66 -21.56
C ILE A 113 -15.78 -6.51 -22.37
N LEU A 114 -15.26 -5.28 -22.25
CA LEU A 114 -15.76 -4.14 -23.01
C LEU A 114 -15.53 -4.31 -24.53
N LEU A 115 -14.37 -4.80 -24.95
CA LEU A 115 -14.07 -5.08 -26.35
C LEU A 115 -14.98 -6.18 -26.91
N ASP A 116 -15.25 -7.23 -26.15
CA ASP A 116 -16.14 -8.33 -26.54
C ASP A 116 -17.61 -7.87 -26.66
N ASN A 117 -17.98 -6.79 -25.94
CA ASN A 117 -19.28 -6.11 -26.07
C ASN A 117 -19.29 -5.07 -27.22
N GLY A 118 -18.30 -5.07 -28.11
CA GLY A 118 -18.26 -4.26 -29.34
C GLY A 118 -17.74 -2.84 -29.17
N LEU A 119 -17.17 -2.49 -28.01
CA LEU A 119 -16.54 -1.19 -27.82
C LEU A 119 -15.19 -1.14 -28.53
N THR A 120 -14.82 0.02 -29.05
CA THR A 120 -13.49 0.28 -29.60
C THR A 120 -12.48 0.56 -28.49
N LYS A 121 -11.18 0.49 -28.81
CA LYS A 121 -10.12 0.89 -27.87
C LYS A 121 -10.27 2.34 -27.39
N LEU A 122 -10.78 3.22 -28.24
CA LEU A 122 -11.05 4.63 -27.87
C LEU A 122 -12.17 4.72 -26.84
N ASP A 123 -13.25 3.96 -27.00
CA ASP A 123 -14.35 3.92 -26.03
C ASP A 123 -13.88 3.38 -24.69
N VAL A 124 -13.02 2.34 -24.67
CA VAL A 124 -12.45 1.77 -23.46
C VAL A 124 -11.54 2.79 -22.75
N ASN A 125 -10.70 3.53 -23.49
CA ASN A 125 -9.88 4.60 -22.88
C ASN A 125 -10.75 5.69 -22.29
N SER A 126 -11.76 6.16 -23.06
CA SER A 126 -12.73 7.16 -22.57
C SER A 126 -13.48 6.68 -21.32
N PHE A 127 -13.81 5.39 -21.25
CA PHE A 127 -14.41 4.80 -20.04
C PHE A 127 -13.48 4.92 -18.81
N TYR A 128 -12.21 4.59 -18.94
CA TYR A 128 -11.28 4.71 -17.81
C TYR A 128 -11.03 6.16 -17.38
N GLU A 129 -11.07 7.10 -18.31
CA GLU A 129 -10.93 8.53 -18.01
C GLU A 129 -12.19 9.12 -17.36
N THR A 130 -13.36 8.88 -17.95
CA THR A 130 -14.60 9.56 -17.61
C THR A 130 -15.53 8.77 -16.68
N GLY A 131 -15.40 7.45 -16.65
CA GLY A 131 -16.31 6.54 -15.94
C GLY A 131 -17.66 6.36 -16.66
N ARG A 132 -17.82 6.83 -17.91
CA ARG A 132 -19.12 6.84 -18.62
C ARG A 132 -19.18 5.74 -19.67
N LEU A 133 -20.32 5.05 -19.72
CA LEU A 133 -20.68 4.04 -20.73
C LEU A 133 -22.17 4.16 -21.08
N ASN A 134 -22.54 3.60 -22.22
CA ASN A 134 -23.93 3.43 -22.61
C ASN A 134 -24.66 2.49 -21.64
N THR A 135 -25.91 2.79 -21.32
CA THR A 135 -26.73 2.02 -20.39
C THR A 135 -26.85 0.54 -20.80
N SER A 136 -26.92 0.26 -22.10
CA SER A 136 -26.96 -1.12 -22.62
C SER A 136 -25.71 -1.95 -22.27
N VAL A 137 -24.52 -1.33 -22.33
CA VAL A 137 -23.24 -1.97 -21.95
C VAL A 137 -23.19 -2.17 -20.43
N ILE A 138 -23.64 -1.18 -19.65
CA ILE A 138 -23.70 -1.32 -18.19
C ILE A 138 -24.60 -2.48 -17.79
N GLN A 139 -25.77 -2.63 -18.43
CA GLN A 139 -26.70 -3.73 -18.16
C GLN A 139 -26.14 -5.10 -18.58
N SER A 140 -25.38 -5.17 -19.67
CA SER A 140 -24.81 -6.44 -20.15
C SER A 140 -23.60 -6.92 -19.34
N VAL A 141 -22.76 -6.01 -18.87
CA VAL A 141 -21.51 -6.31 -18.14
C VAL A 141 -21.72 -6.36 -16.62
N GLY A 142 -22.61 -5.52 -16.11
CA GLY A 142 -22.87 -5.32 -14.68
C GLY A 142 -22.02 -4.19 -14.06
N GLU A 143 -22.68 -3.38 -13.25
CA GLU A 143 -22.06 -2.19 -12.63
C GLU A 143 -20.86 -2.53 -11.74
N GLU A 144 -20.96 -3.59 -10.94
CA GLU A 144 -19.92 -3.99 -9.99
C GLU A 144 -18.60 -4.33 -10.71
N ARG A 145 -18.68 -5.03 -11.84
CA ARG A 145 -17.51 -5.41 -12.63
C ARG A 145 -16.85 -4.20 -13.28
N LEU A 146 -17.64 -3.28 -13.83
CA LEU A 146 -17.15 -2.04 -14.42
C LEU A 146 -16.52 -1.15 -13.35
N TYR A 147 -17.15 -1.07 -12.19
CA TYR A 147 -16.64 -0.31 -11.05
C TYR A 147 -15.29 -0.83 -10.56
N SER A 148 -15.10 -2.17 -10.46
CA SER A 148 -13.81 -2.74 -10.08
C SER A 148 -12.69 -2.35 -11.04
N GLY A 149 -12.96 -2.35 -12.36
CA GLY A 149 -11.98 -1.93 -13.37
C GLY A 149 -11.58 -0.46 -13.26
N ILE A 150 -12.55 0.44 -13.06
CA ILE A 150 -12.28 1.88 -12.86
C ILE A 150 -11.50 2.10 -11.57
N GLN A 151 -11.93 1.48 -10.47
CA GLN A 151 -11.23 1.60 -9.20
C GLN A 151 -9.78 1.15 -9.30
N SER A 152 -9.51 0.01 -9.96
CA SER A 152 -8.15 -0.49 -10.17
C SER A 152 -7.32 0.42 -11.08
N PHE A 153 -7.93 1.04 -12.11
CA PHE A 153 -7.24 1.97 -13.01
C PHE A 153 -6.93 3.31 -12.34
N LYS A 154 -7.85 3.84 -11.52
CA LYS A 154 -7.72 5.11 -10.80
C LYS A 154 -7.17 4.95 -9.38
N ALA A 155 -6.73 3.75 -9.02
CA ALA A 155 -6.21 3.48 -7.69
C ALA A 155 -4.99 4.34 -7.37
N VAL A 156 -5.02 4.95 -6.19
CA VAL A 156 -3.91 5.70 -5.62
C VAL A 156 -3.47 5.00 -4.35
N MET A 157 -2.24 4.49 -4.34
CA MET A 157 -1.69 3.76 -3.18
C MET A 157 -0.72 4.65 -2.42
N VAL A 158 -0.83 4.61 -1.09
CA VAL A 158 0.03 5.34 -0.15
C VAL A 158 0.29 4.49 1.09
N GLY A 159 1.40 4.70 1.74
CA GLY A 159 1.68 4.15 3.07
C GLY A 159 2.87 3.20 3.14
N ALA A 160 3.47 3.19 4.32
CA ALA A 160 4.54 2.26 4.68
C ALA A 160 4.02 0.84 5.01
N SER A 161 2.71 0.60 4.96
CA SER A 161 2.06 -0.63 5.45
C SER A 161 2.58 -1.89 4.75
N GLY A 162 2.84 -1.85 3.45
CA GLY A 162 3.42 -2.98 2.72
C GLY A 162 4.79 -3.42 3.29
N ALA A 163 5.67 -2.45 3.57
CA ALA A 163 6.94 -2.72 4.23
C ALA A 163 6.74 -3.15 5.70
N LEU A 164 5.76 -2.56 6.39
CA LEU A 164 5.46 -2.89 7.77
C LEU A 164 4.94 -4.32 7.93
N TYR A 165 4.11 -4.82 7.03
CA TYR A 165 3.72 -6.24 7.03
C TYR A 165 4.94 -7.16 6.89
N GLY A 166 5.89 -6.83 6.03
CA GLY A 166 7.17 -7.55 5.97
C GLY A 166 7.91 -7.52 7.30
N ILE A 167 8.02 -6.35 7.95
CA ILE A 167 8.64 -6.20 9.28
C ILE A 167 7.92 -7.06 10.33
N LEU A 168 6.59 -7.10 10.33
CA LEU A 168 5.80 -7.94 11.24
C LEU A 168 6.12 -9.43 11.05
N VAL A 169 6.21 -9.89 9.80
CA VAL A 169 6.61 -11.27 9.49
C VAL A 169 8.02 -11.56 10.01
N GLY A 170 9.00 -10.70 9.69
CA GLY A 170 10.37 -10.85 10.17
C GLY A 170 10.44 -10.87 11.70
N PHE A 171 9.66 -10.02 12.38
CA PHE A 171 9.57 -10.00 13.84
C PHE A 171 8.99 -11.31 14.39
N ALA A 172 7.89 -11.81 13.84
CA ALA A 172 7.27 -13.04 14.29
C ALA A 172 8.17 -14.27 14.08
N MET A 173 8.98 -14.26 13.02
CA MET A 173 9.97 -15.33 12.77
C MET A 173 11.12 -15.33 13.78
N LEU A 174 11.61 -14.15 14.15
CA LEU A 174 12.73 -14.02 15.09
C LEU A 174 12.28 -14.09 16.56
N PHE A 175 11.10 -13.59 16.86
CA PHE A 175 10.55 -13.49 18.22
C PHE A 175 9.19 -14.20 18.35
N PRO A 176 9.07 -15.50 17.98
CA PRO A 176 7.77 -16.16 17.84
C PRO A 176 6.98 -16.27 19.15
N ASN A 177 7.66 -16.29 20.28
CA ASN A 177 7.04 -16.48 21.59
C ASN A 177 6.84 -15.17 22.38
N VAL A 178 7.27 -14.03 21.84
CA VAL A 178 6.99 -12.73 22.46
C VAL A 178 5.48 -12.51 22.48
N GLN A 179 4.96 -12.10 23.64
CA GLN A 179 3.56 -11.77 23.83
C GLN A 179 3.33 -10.32 23.42
N LEU A 180 2.43 -10.13 22.48
CA LEU A 180 1.94 -8.83 22.03
C LEU A 180 0.54 -8.63 22.61
N MET A 181 0.30 -7.47 23.21
CA MET A 181 -1.02 -7.14 23.74
C MET A 181 -1.90 -6.56 22.63
N LEU A 182 -3.06 -7.17 22.41
CA LEU A 182 -4.12 -6.50 21.66
C LEU A 182 -4.60 -5.28 22.45
N LEU A 183 -4.98 -4.22 21.75
CA LEU A 183 -5.50 -3.01 22.39
C LEU A 183 -6.90 -3.25 22.98
N PHE A 184 -7.75 -3.98 22.27
CA PHE A 184 -9.11 -4.32 22.69
C PHE A 184 -9.54 -5.70 22.14
N PRO A 185 -9.94 -6.66 23.01
CA PRO A 185 -9.66 -6.68 24.46
C PRO A 185 -8.15 -6.87 24.72
N PRO A 186 -7.64 -6.45 25.90
CA PRO A 186 -6.20 -6.57 26.23
C PRO A 186 -5.80 -8.03 26.49
N ILE A 187 -5.70 -8.81 25.43
CA ILE A 187 -5.33 -10.23 25.46
C ILE A 187 -3.88 -10.37 24.97
N PRO A 188 -2.99 -11.02 25.75
CA PRO A 188 -1.64 -11.32 25.31
C PRO A 188 -1.65 -12.49 24.32
N ILE A 189 -1.24 -12.23 23.08
CA ILE A 189 -1.13 -13.23 22.02
C ILE A 189 0.33 -13.33 21.58
N LYS A 190 0.84 -14.57 21.40
CA LYS A 190 2.20 -14.76 20.87
C LYS A 190 2.31 -14.25 19.44
N ALA A 191 3.44 -13.61 19.12
CA ALA A 191 3.68 -13.00 17.81
C ALA A 191 3.44 -13.97 16.64
N LYS A 192 3.83 -15.23 16.78
CA LYS A 192 3.62 -16.28 15.77
C LYS A 192 2.15 -16.58 15.44
N PHE A 193 1.22 -16.20 16.29
CA PHE A 193 -0.23 -16.34 16.05
C PHE A 193 -0.86 -15.02 15.65
N LEU A 194 -0.45 -13.92 16.30
CA LEU A 194 -1.01 -12.60 16.04
C LEU A 194 -0.65 -12.08 14.65
N VAL A 195 0.61 -12.25 14.22
CA VAL A 195 1.06 -11.68 12.93
C VAL A 195 0.37 -12.33 11.74
N PRO A 196 0.24 -13.67 11.62
CA PRO A 196 -0.58 -14.27 10.56
C PRO A 196 -2.05 -13.81 10.61
N LEU A 197 -2.61 -13.65 11.80
CA LEU A 197 -3.98 -13.14 11.95
C LEU A 197 -4.12 -11.72 11.38
N LEU A 198 -3.19 -10.81 11.68
CA LEU A 198 -3.19 -9.44 11.17
C LEU A 198 -2.96 -9.32 9.65
N ILE A 199 -2.40 -10.35 9.02
CA ILE A 199 -2.15 -10.37 7.57
C ILE A 199 -3.37 -10.92 6.82
N LEU A 200 -4.16 -11.79 7.45
CA LEU A 200 -5.33 -12.43 6.83
C LEU A 200 -6.61 -11.58 6.92
N PHE A 201 -6.65 -10.60 7.82
CA PHE A 201 -7.78 -9.70 8.06
C PHE A 201 -7.41 -8.25 7.83
#